data_4fab6d9db244c8b2db431f356454cdc9
#
_entry.id   4fab6d9db244c8b2db431f356454cdc9
#
_cell.length_a   1.000
_cell.length_b   1.000
_cell.length_c   1.000
_cell.angle_alpha   90.00
_cell.angle_beta   90.00
_cell.angle_gamma   90.00
#
_symmetry.space_group_name_H-M   'P 1'
#
loop_
_entity.id
_entity.type
_entity.pdbx_description
1 polymer ?
#
loop_
_entity_poly.entity_id
_entity_poly.type
_entity_poly.pdbx_seq_one_letter_code
_entity_poly.pdbx_strand_id
1 'polypeptide(L)'
;ILNLLPVMAVVTNIDQDHMETYGHDFSRLKRAFVDFLHRMPFYGAAVLCVDDPVIRQIMPDVSCPITTYGFSDDAQVRAVNVRADGGAMRFTAQRRNGVTLPDLDVVLNLAGEHNVLNALAAIAIAAELSVPDTAVVRALAEFKGVGRRFQRYGDLSVPRAQGGGRFTVIDDYGHHPVEMAATLAAAVEAALVKLLSAA
;
A
#
# COMPACT_ATOMS: atom_id res chain seq x y z
N ILE A 1 0.94 -10.14 -17.15
CA ILE A 1 1.36 -10.84 -15.91
C ILE A 1 1.53 -12.35 -16.13
N LEU A 2 0.79 -12.97 -17.07
CA LEU A 2 0.80 -14.42 -17.28
C LEU A 2 2.14 -15.04 -17.76
N ASN A 3 3.14 -14.23 -18.08
CA ASN A 3 4.47 -14.73 -18.47
C ASN A 3 5.47 -14.78 -17.28
N LEU A 4 5.03 -14.39 -16.08
CA LEU A 4 5.83 -14.45 -14.87
C LEU A 4 5.60 -15.80 -14.15
N LEU A 5 6.64 -16.31 -13.50
CA LEU A 5 6.62 -17.49 -12.64
C LEU A 5 7.07 -17.07 -11.23
N PRO A 6 6.22 -16.40 -10.45
CA PRO A 6 6.61 -15.92 -9.14
C PRO A 6 6.66 -17.06 -8.12
N VAL A 7 7.55 -16.94 -7.15
CA VAL A 7 7.54 -17.76 -5.93
C VAL A 7 6.65 -17.09 -4.87
N MET A 8 6.65 -15.75 -4.86
CA MET A 8 5.78 -14.95 -4.01
C MET A 8 5.08 -13.90 -4.86
N ALA A 9 3.80 -13.68 -4.63
CA ALA A 9 3.01 -12.69 -5.35
C ALA A 9 2.25 -11.79 -4.38
N VAL A 10 2.27 -10.47 -4.62
CA VAL A 10 1.45 -9.50 -3.90
C VAL A 10 0.37 -8.99 -4.85
N VAL A 11 -0.88 -9.02 -4.40
CA VAL A 11 -1.99 -8.36 -5.10
C VAL A 11 -2.58 -7.31 -4.17
N THR A 12 -2.42 -6.05 -4.56
CA THR A 12 -2.83 -4.89 -3.75
C THR A 12 -4.28 -4.51 -3.98
N ASN A 13 -4.72 -4.59 -5.22
CA ASN A 13 -6.10 -4.33 -5.65
C ASN A 13 -6.31 -4.92 -7.06
N ILE A 14 -7.57 -5.03 -7.46
CA ILE A 14 -7.98 -5.42 -8.83
C ILE A 14 -9.02 -4.41 -9.28
N ASP A 15 -8.61 -3.44 -10.08
CA ASP A 15 -9.48 -2.40 -10.61
C ASP A 15 -9.61 -2.51 -12.15
N GLN A 16 -10.60 -1.81 -12.70
CA GLN A 16 -10.91 -1.80 -14.14
C GLN A 16 -9.91 -0.93 -14.90
N ASP A 17 -8.65 -1.30 -14.85
CA ASP A 17 -7.58 -0.66 -15.61
C ASP A 17 -7.13 -1.55 -16.78
N HIS A 18 -6.63 -0.94 -17.87
CA HIS A 18 -6.17 -1.64 -19.07
C HIS A 18 -7.21 -2.62 -19.67
N MET A 19 -8.50 -2.30 -19.55
CA MET A 19 -9.61 -3.18 -19.95
C MET A 19 -9.60 -3.56 -21.44
N GLU A 20 -8.97 -2.76 -22.28
CA GLU A 20 -8.76 -3.06 -23.70
C GLU A 20 -8.06 -4.40 -23.91
N THR A 21 -7.05 -4.71 -23.09
CA THR A 21 -6.32 -5.98 -23.11
C THR A 21 -7.22 -7.18 -22.82
N TYR A 22 -8.29 -6.97 -22.08
CA TYR A 22 -9.23 -8.01 -21.65
C TYR A 22 -10.57 -7.96 -22.41
N GLY A 23 -10.62 -7.19 -23.52
CA GLY A 23 -11.82 -7.03 -24.33
C GLY A 23 -12.98 -6.38 -23.58
N HIS A 24 -12.69 -5.45 -22.66
CA HIS A 24 -13.63 -4.76 -21.76
C HIS A 24 -14.47 -5.70 -20.89
N ASP A 25 -13.98 -6.93 -20.66
CA ASP A 25 -14.63 -7.94 -19.81
C ASP A 25 -13.86 -8.08 -18.47
N PHE A 26 -14.43 -7.54 -17.41
CA PHE A 26 -13.84 -7.58 -16.08
C PHE A 26 -13.68 -8.99 -15.51
N SER A 27 -14.51 -9.94 -15.94
CA SER A 27 -14.38 -11.34 -15.53
C SER A 27 -13.11 -11.98 -16.10
N ARG A 28 -12.68 -11.57 -17.29
CA ARG A 28 -11.40 -12.01 -17.88
C ARG A 28 -10.21 -11.46 -17.11
N LEU A 29 -10.27 -10.19 -16.66
CA LEU A 29 -9.24 -9.62 -15.82
C LEU A 29 -9.13 -10.39 -14.50
N LYS A 30 -10.24 -10.63 -13.79
CA LYS A 30 -10.25 -11.44 -12.56
C LYS A 30 -9.64 -12.83 -12.77
N ARG A 31 -10.01 -13.50 -13.84
CA ARG A 31 -9.45 -14.83 -14.19
C ARG A 31 -7.95 -14.75 -14.44
N ALA A 32 -7.46 -13.70 -15.11
CA ALA A 32 -6.03 -13.52 -15.34
C ALA A 32 -5.24 -13.37 -14.03
N PHE A 33 -5.80 -12.75 -12.98
CA PHE A 33 -5.19 -12.73 -11.66
C PHE A 33 -5.16 -14.11 -11.00
N VAL A 34 -6.25 -14.88 -11.07
CA VAL A 34 -6.29 -16.27 -10.59
C VAL A 34 -5.27 -17.13 -11.34
N ASP A 35 -5.23 -17.06 -12.67
CA ASP A 35 -4.27 -17.79 -13.50
C ASP A 35 -2.81 -17.39 -13.19
N PHE A 36 -2.55 -16.12 -12.87
CA PHE A 36 -1.24 -15.65 -12.42
C PHE A 36 -0.85 -16.28 -11.08
N LEU A 37 -1.76 -16.29 -10.11
CA LEU A 37 -1.53 -16.89 -8.79
C LEU A 37 -1.34 -18.41 -8.88
N HIS A 38 -2.02 -19.09 -9.80
CA HIS A 38 -1.84 -20.52 -10.06
C HIS A 38 -0.50 -20.90 -10.69
N ARG A 39 0.27 -19.90 -11.18
CA ARG A 39 1.64 -20.16 -11.69
C ARG A 39 2.68 -20.26 -10.60
N MET A 40 2.33 -19.93 -9.37
CA MET A 40 3.22 -20.13 -8.23
C MET A 40 3.41 -21.62 -7.95
N PRO A 41 4.61 -22.04 -7.49
CA PRO A 41 4.82 -23.39 -7.02
C PRO A 41 3.99 -23.66 -5.75
N PHE A 42 3.77 -24.91 -5.41
CA PHE A 42 2.98 -25.31 -4.22
C PHE A 42 3.52 -24.77 -2.89
N TYR A 43 4.80 -24.40 -2.86
CA TYR A 43 5.48 -23.76 -1.71
C TYR A 43 5.52 -22.23 -1.82
N GLY A 44 4.91 -21.67 -2.85
CA GLY A 44 4.81 -20.22 -3.01
C GLY A 44 3.79 -19.60 -2.07
N ALA A 45 3.83 -18.29 -1.91
CA ALA A 45 2.92 -17.54 -1.05
C ALA A 45 2.26 -16.37 -1.79
N ALA A 46 0.93 -16.27 -1.71
CA ALA A 46 0.17 -15.12 -2.17
C ALA A 46 -0.11 -14.17 -1.00
N VAL A 47 0.26 -12.90 -1.14
CA VAL A 47 -0.05 -11.84 -0.17
C VAL A 47 -1.15 -10.96 -0.75
N LEU A 48 -2.36 -11.03 -0.18
CA LEU A 48 -3.58 -10.49 -0.75
C LEU A 48 -4.23 -9.44 0.15
N CYS A 49 -4.57 -8.27 -0.42
CA CYS A 49 -5.29 -7.21 0.29
C CYS A 49 -6.77 -7.56 0.42
N VAL A 50 -7.24 -7.88 1.63
CA VAL A 50 -8.66 -8.22 1.87
C VAL A 50 -9.58 -7.01 1.95
N ASP A 51 -9.04 -5.80 1.95
CA ASP A 51 -9.85 -4.58 1.88
C ASP A 51 -10.38 -4.34 0.45
N ASP A 52 -9.77 -4.99 -0.55
CA ASP A 52 -10.27 -4.98 -1.92
C ASP A 52 -11.39 -6.04 -2.10
N PRO A 53 -12.60 -5.63 -2.49
CA PRO A 53 -13.73 -6.57 -2.62
C PRO A 53 -13.57 -7.54 -3.78
N VAL A 54 -12.79 -7.21 -4.81
CA VAL A 54 -12.57 -8.08 -5.96
C VAL A 54 -11.56 -9.17 -5.60
N ILE A 55 -10.53 -8.84 -4.81
CA ILE A 55 -9.60 -9.82 -4.27
C ILE A 55 -10.37 -10.84 -3.42
N ARG A 56 -11.28 -10.40 -2.54
CA ARG A 56 -12.13 -11.32 -1.77
C ARG A 56 -12.93 -12.28 -2.64
N GLN A 57 -13.42 -11.81 -3.80
CA GLN A 57 -14.18 -12.67 -4.74
C GLN A 57 -13.34 -13.76 -5.36
N ILE A 58 -12.08 -13.51 -5.65
CA ILE A 58 -11.20 -14.48 -6.31
C ILE A 58 -10.44 -15.39 -5.33
N MET A 59 -10.33 -15.01 -4.04
CA MET A 59 -9.61 -15.81 -3.03
C MET A 59 -10.02 -17.29 -2.98
N PRO A 60 -11.32 -17.68 -3.06
CA PRO A 60 -11.73 -19.08 -3.05
C PRO A 60 -11.17 -19.90 -4.20
N ASP A 61 -10.80 -19.26 -5.32
CA ASP A 61 -10.25 -19.91 -6.50
C ASP A 61 -8.72 -20.05 -6.45
N VAL A 62 -8.05 -19.49 -5.43
CA VAL A 62 -6.59 -19.51 -5.29
C VAL A 62 -6.15 -20.76 -4.54
N SER A 63 -5.29 -21.59 -5.15
CA SER A 63 -4.88 -22.89 -4.61
C SER A 63 -3.55 -22.88 -3.83
N CYS A 64 -2.80 -21.78 -3.85
CA CYS A 64 -1.56 -21.65 -3.09
C CYS A 64 -1.82 -21.11 -1.67
N PRO A 65 -0.86 -21.22 -0.73
CA PRO A 65 -0.94 -20.58 0.56
C PRO A 65 -1.17 -19.06 0.45
N ILE A 66 -2.12 -18.56 1.23
CA ILE A 66 -2.50 -17.13 1.23
C ILE A 66 -2.18 -16.52 2.59
N THR A 67 -1.51 -15.36 2.57
CA THR A 67 -1.42 -14.44 3.69
C THR A 67 -2.23 -13.19 3.36
N THR A 68 -3.23 -12.88 4.17
CA THR A 68 -4.09 -11.73 3.95
C THR A 68 -3.61 -10.51 4.73
N TYR A 69 -3.80 -9.31 4.17
CA TYR A 69 -3.49 -8.07 4.87
C TYR A 69 -4.55 -6.99 4.62
N GLY A 70 -4.63 -6.03 5.53
CA GLY A 70 -5.57 -4.92 5.42
C GLY A 70 -5.89 -4.23 6.74
N PHE A 71 -6.91 -3.39 6.72
CA PHE A 71 -7.52 -2.78 7.91
C PHE A 71 -8.63 -3.66 8.48
N SER A 72 -9.22 -4.51 7.66
CA SER A 72 -10.34 -5.39 8.02
C SER A 72 -9.98 -6.33 9.17
N ASP A 73 -10.98 -6.65 10.01
CA ASP A 73 -10.80 -7.45 11.24
C ASP A 73 -10.33 -8.89 10.96
N ASP A 74 -10.62 -9.41 9.78
CA ASP A 74 -10.27 -10.73 9.32
C ASP A 74 -8.91 -10.81 8.60
N ALA A 75 -8.20 -9.68 8.46
CA ALA A 75 -6.86 -9.67 7.91
C ALA A 75 -5.85 -10.33 8.87
N GLN A 76 -4.99 -11.21 8.34
CA GLN A 76 -3.93 -11.88 9.12
C GLN A 76 -2.79 -10.90 9.50
N VAL A 77 -2.48 -9.96 8.61
CA VAL A 77 -1.56 -8.84 8.88
C VAL A 77 -2.39 -7.55 8.84
N ARG A 78 -2.74 -7.04 10.02
CA ARG A 78 -3.72 -5.98 10.17
C ARG A 78 -3.10 -4.71 10.73
N ALA A 79 -3.41 -3.54 10.16
CA ALA A 79 -3.08 -2.27 10.80
C ALA A 79 -4.21 -1.82 11.72
N VAL A 80 -3.84 -1.46 12.95
CA VAL A 80 -4.70 -0.82 13.94
C VAL A 80 -4.04 0.46 14.47
N ASN A 81 -4.80 1.32 15.14
CA ASN A 81 -4.31 2.59 15.70
C ASN A 81 -3.66 3.50 14.64
N VAL A 82 -4.18 3.47 13.41
CA VAL A 82 -3.63 4.22 12.27
C VAL A 82 -3.89 5.71 12.48
N ARG A 83 -2.83 6.51 12.34
CA ARG A 83 -2.91 7.97 12.43
C ARG A 83 -1.82 8.65 11.62
N ALA A 84 -2.12 9.82 11.09
CA ALA A 84 -1.13 10.68 10.45
C ALA A 84 -0.30 11.43 11.51
N ASP A 85 1.00 11.64 11.20
CA ASP A 85 1.93 12.35 12.06
C ASP A 85 2.98 13.09 11.22
N GLY A 86 2.74 14.37 10.96
CA GLY A 86 3.72 15.27 10.33
C GLY A 86 4.20 14.87 8.93
N GLY A 87 3.37 14.16 8.14
CA GLY A 87 3.71 13.64 6.80
C GLY A 87 4.19 12.19 6.81
N ALA A 88 4.20 11.56 7.97
CA ALA A 88 4.37 10.12 8.19
C ALA A 88 3.05 9.50 8.64
N MET A 89 2.97 8.17 8.61
CA MET A 89 1.88 7.40 9.22
C MET A 89 2.43 6.60 10.41
N ARG A 90 1.63 6.51 11.49
CA ARG A 90 1.91 5.63 12.62
C ARG A 90 0.80 4.61 12.74
N PHE A 91 1.15 3.36 12.98
CA PHE A 91 0.19 2.28 13.20
C PHE A 91 0.84 1.12 13.93
N THR A 92 0.00 0.24 14.47
CA THR A 92 0.44 -1.05 15.01
C THR A 92 0.06 -2.15 14.03
N ALA A 93 1.03 -2.93 13.54
CA ALA A 93 0.78 -4.08 12.68
C ALA A 93 0.61 -5.34 13.54
N GLN A 94 -0.61 -5.86 13.62
CA GLN A 94 -0.94 -7.15 14.23
C GLN A 94 -0.68 -8.28 13.23
N ARG A 95 -0.03 -9.37 13.66
CA ARG A 95 0.36 -10.48 12.77
C ARG A 95 -0.15 -11.80 13.33
N ARG A 96 -1.12 -12.42 12.63
CA ARG A 96 -1.85 -13.62 13.06
C ARG A 96 -1.92 -14.67 11.94
N ASN A 97 -0.78 -15.00 11.33
CA ASN A 97 -0.74 -15.99 10.25
C ASN A 97 -0.33 -17.37 10.82
N GLY A 98 -1.32 -18.15 11.30
CA GLY A 98 -1.11 -19.47 11.86
C GLY A 98 -0.35 -19.47 13.21
N VAL A 99 0.67 -18.62 13.35
CA VAL A 99 1.38 -18.32 14.59
C VAL A 99 1.19 -16.84 14.90
N THR A 100 0.82 -16.52 16.14
CA THR A 100 0.75 -15.14 16.59
C THR A 100 2.17 -14.62 16.81
N LEU A 101 2.60 -13.70 15.95
CA LEU A 101 3.85 -12.96 16.13
C LEU A 101 3.59 -11.72 17.00
N PRO A 102 4.61 -11.17 17.65
CA PRO A 102 4.48 -9.89 18.36
C PRO A 102 3.98 -8.78 17.44
N ASP A 103 3.13 -7.89 17.98
CA ASP A 103 2.70 -6.70 17.28
C ASP A 103 3.89 -5.78 17.00
N LEU A 104 3.88 -5.10 15.85
CA LEU A 104 4.90 -4.13 15.48
C LEU A 104 4.35 -2.71 15.55
N ASP A 105 4.97 -1.86 16.35
CA ASP A 105 4.73 -0.43 16.28
C ASP A 105 5.56 0.19 15.15
N VAL A 106 4.87 0.69 14.14
CA VAL A 106 5.47 1.16 12.90
C VAL A 106 5.35 2.67 12.77
N VAL A 107 6.46 3.30 12.44
CA VAL A 107 6.51 4.64 11.87
C VAL A 107 6.84 4.49 10.39
N LEU A 108 5.89 4.84 9.53
CA LEU A 108 6.07 4.82 8.09
C LEU A 108 6.34 6.25 7.62
N ASN A 109 7.51 6.49 7.04
CA ASN A 109 7.90 7.81 6.54
C ASN A 109 7.23 8.15 5.19
N LEU A 110 5.95 7.83 5.06
CA LEU A 110 5.08 8.17 3.93
C LEU A 110 3.70 8.55 4.46
N ALA A 111 3.02 9.49 3.80
CA ALA A 111 1.66 9.88 4.11
C ALA A 111 0.63 8.99 3.41
N GLY A 112 -0.56 8.88 4.00
CA GLY A 112 -1.75 8.27 3.41
C GLY A 112 -1.94 6.79 3.75
N GLU A 113 -3.19 6.40 3.93
CA GLU A 113 -3.59 5.04 4.30
C GLU A 113 -3.22 4.00 3.23
N HIS A 114 -3.23 4.37 1.96
CA HIS A 114 -2.77 3.49 0.87
C HIS A 114 -1.31 3.06 1.04
N ASN A 115 -0.45 3.93 1.61
CA ASN A 115 0.92 3.57 1.93
C ASN A 115 1.02 2.68 3.17
N VAL A 116 0.07 2.77 4.11
CA VAL A 116 -0.05 1.80 5.22
C VAL A 116 -0.37 0.41 4.65
N LEU A 117 -1.30 0.28 3.70
CA LEU A 117 -1.58 -0.99 3.03
C LEU A 117 -0.34 -1.54 2.30
N ASN A 118 0.40 -0.70 1.59
CA ASN A 118 1.65 -1.10 0.95
C ASN A 118 2.70 -1.58 1.98
N ALA A 119 2.79 -0.91 3.14
CA ALA A 119 3.68 -1.32 4.22
C ALA A 119 3.25 -2.66 4.85
N LEU A 120 1.95 -2.91 5.01
CA LEU A 120 1.44 -4.21 5.50
C LEU A 120 1.81 -5.36 4.55
N ALA A 121 1.72 -5.13 3.23
CA ALA A 121 2.18 -6.12 2.25
C ALA A 121 3.68 -6.43 2.40
N ALA A 122 4.51 -5.39 2.60
CA ALA A 122 5.95 -5.56 2.85
C ALA A 122 6.22 -6.29 4.18
N ILE A 123 5.47 -5.99 5.24
CA ILE A 123 5.55 -6.69 6.54
C ILE A 123 5.17 -8.18 6.39
N ALA A 124 4.12 -8.49 5.61
CA ALA A 124 3.71 -9.87 5.33
C ALA A 124 4.82 -10.65 4.61
N ILE A 125 5.41 -10.07 3.55
CA ILE A 125 6.55 -10.67 2.84
C ILE A 125 7.77 -10.84 3.76
N ALA A 126 8.07 -9.84 4.58
CA ALA A 126 9.19 -9.90 5.52
C ALA A 126 9.02 -11.03 6.54
N ALA A 127 7.80 -11.27 7.01
CA ALA A 127 7.48 -12.39 7.90
C ALA A 127 7.70 -13.75 7.21
N GLU A 128 7.24 -13.92 5.97
CA GLU A 128 7.47 -15.13 5.17
C GLU A 128 8.97 -15.41 4.94
N LEU A 129 9.76 -14.34 4.76
CA LEU A 129 11.19 -14.43 4.57
C LEU A 129 12.00 -14.47 5.88
N SER A 130 11.34 -14.48 7.04
CA SER A 130 11.97 -14.44 8.36
C SER A 130 12.94 -13.25 8.53
N VAL A 131 12.60 -12.10 7.94
CA VAL A 131 13.37 -10.85 8.13
C VAL A 131 13.16 -10.36 9.58
N PRO A 132 14.23 -10.00 10.31
CA PRO A 132 14.09 -9.53 11.68
C PRO A 132 13.22 -8.28 11.79
N ASP A 133 12.32 -8.24 12.77
CA ASP A 133 11.37 -7.14 13.01
C ASP A 133 12.05 -5.78 13.12
N THR A 134 13.20 -5.72 13.78
CA THR A 134 13.99 -4.50 13.91
C THR A 134 14.49 -3.95 12.58
N ALA A 135 14.78 -4.83 11.61
CA ALA A 135 15.16 -4.42 10.27
C ALA A 135 13.95 -3.87 9.49
N VAL A 136 12.78 -4.52 9.63
CA VAL A 136 11.54 -4.10 8.99
C VAL A 136 11.11 -2.71 9.48
N VAL A 137 11.01 -2.52 10.80
CA VAL A 137 10.60 -1.24 11.39
C VAL A 137 11.56 -0.12 11.01
N ARG A 138 12.87 -0.38 11.07
CA ARG A 138 13.87 0.61 10.65
C ARG A 138 13.75 0.97 9.16
N ALA A 139 13.60 -0.03 8.29
CA ALA A 139 13.47 0.21 6.85
C ALA A 139 12.24 1.06 6.52
N LEU A 140 11.09 0.81 7.15
CA LEU A 140 9.87 1.58 6.95
C LEU A 140 10.00 3.03 7.46
N ALA A 141 10.71 3.23 8.59
CA ALA A 141 10.96 4.56 9.13
C ALA A 141 11.95 5.39 8.29
N GLU A 142 12.91 4.73 7.65
CA GLU A 142 13.94 5.38 6.83
C GLU A 142 13.54 5.49 5.34
N PHE A 143 12.49 4.80 4.91
CA PHE A 143 12.08 4.76 3.51
C PHE A 143 11.61 6.13 3.03
N LYS A 144 12.25 6.64 2.00
CA LYS A 144 11.99 7.99 1.45
C LYS A 144 10.99 8.01 0.29
N GLY A 145 10.32 6.89 0.07
CA GLY A 145 9.41 6.73 -1.07
C GLY A 145 10.13 6.40 -2.38
N VAL A 146 9.35 6.35 -3.44
CA VAL A 146 9.81 6.17 -4.81
C VAL A 146 9.61 7.48 -5.54
N GLY A 147 10.51 7.83 -6.45
CA GLY A 147 10.37 9.03 -7.27
C GLY A 147 9.00 9.09 -7.95
N ARG A 148 8.39 10.25 -7.99
CA ARG A 148 7.05 10.48 -8.54
C ARG A 148 5.93 9.65 -7.89
N ARG A 149 6.05 9.30 -6.60
CA ARG A 149 5.01 8.70 -5.76
C ARG A 149 4.89 9.53 -4.49
N PHE A 150 3.96 10.50 -4.51
CA PHE A 150 3.80 11.53 -3.47
C PHE A 150 5.12 12.24 -3.12
N GLN A 151 5.94 12.49 -4.14
CA GLN A 151 7.26 13.09 -3.96
C GLN A 151 7.11 14.57 -3.60
N ARG A 152 7.54 14.95 -2.41
CA ARG A 152 7.53 16.36 -1.95
C ARG A 152 8.86 17.04 -2.29
N TYR A 153 8.78 18.17 -2.99
CA TYR A 153 9.92 19.03 -3.29
C TYR A 153 10.14 20.12 -2.24
N GLY A 154 9.39 20.05 -1.11
CA GLY A 154 9.46 20.99 -0.02
C GLY A 154 8.58 22.24 -0.21
N ASP A 155 8.75 23.19 0.70
CA ASP A 155 8.01 24.46 0.69
C ASP A 155 8.81 25.51 -0.08
N LEU A 156 8.32 25.88 -1.25
CA LEU A 156 8.92 26.90 -2.11
C LEU A 156 8.39 28.28 -1.75
N SER A 157 9.25 29.30 -1.83
CA SER A 157 8.88 30.69 -1.58
C SER A 157 8.52 31.40 -2.87
N VAL A 158 7.40 32.13 -2.87
CA VAL A 158 7.05 33.05 -3.97
C VAL A 158 7.75 34.38 -3.73
N PRO A 159 8.47 34.94 -4.73
CA PRO A 159 9.08 36.27 -4.59
C PRO A 159 8.03 37.33 -4.23
N ARG A 160 8.41 38.28 -3.36
CA ARG A 160 7.50 39.37 -2.95
C ARG A 160 6.96 40.18 -4.14
N ALA A 161 7.76 40.36 -5.18
CA ALA A 161 7.33 41.01 -6.44
C ALA A 161 6.19 40.27 -7.16
N GLN A 162 5.94 39.02 -6.84
CA GLN A 162 4.87 38.17 -7.39
C GLN A 162 3.78 37.84 -6.36
N GLY A 163 3.65 38.66 -5.32
CA GLY A 163 2.63 38.52 -4.28
C GLY A 163 3.12 37.88 -2.97
N GLY A 164 4.30 37.30 -2.92
CA GLY A 164 4.84 36.62 -1.75
C GLY A 164 4.08 35.34 -1.39
N GLY A 165 4.51 34.68 -0.32
CA GLY A 165 3.88 33.45 0.17
C GLY A 165 4.75 32.21 0.02
N ARG A 166 4.18 31.05 0.36
CA ARG A 166 4.84 29.73 0.27
C ARG A 166 3.85 28.71 -0.29
N PHE A 167 4.35 27.74 -1.03
CA PHE A 167 3.57 26.61 -1.52
C PHE A 167 4.41 25.33 -1.50
N THR A 168 3.74 24.20 -1.40
CA THR A 168 4.37 22.87 -1.46
C THR A 168 4.10 22.25 -2.83
N VAL A 169 5.14 21.73 -3.48
CA VAL A 169 5.01 20.95 -4.72
C VAL A 169 5.07 19.47 -4.37
N ILE A 170 4.07 18.74 -4.84
CA ILE A 170 3.99 17.28 -4.76
C ILE A 170 3.89 16.75 -6.18
N ASP A 171 4.77 15.80 -6.54
CA ASP A 171 4.77 15.09 -7.83
C ASP A 171 4.31 13.64 -7.60
N ASP A 172 3.27 13.24 -8.33
CA ASP A 172 2.74 11.87 -8.31
C ASP A 172 2.47 11.39 -9.74
N TYR A 173 2.80 10.14 -10.02
CA TYR A 173 2.59 9.51 -11.32
C TYR A 173 1.15 9.00 -11.49
N GLY A 174 0.31 9.08 -10.46
CA GLY A 174 -1.09 8.66 -10.50
C GLY A 174 -1.82 9.24 -11.70
N HIS A 175 -2.35 8.40 -12.55
CA HIS A 175 -3.12 8.75 -13.75
C HIS A 175 -4.49 8.07 -13.79
N HIS A 176 -4.71 7.07 -12.93
CA HIS A 176 -6.02 6.44 -12.73
C HIS A 176 -6.84 7.24 -11.71
N PRO A 177 -8.17 7.40 -11.88
CA PRO A 177 -9.01 8.19 -10.96
C PRO A 177 -8.88 7.80 -9.49
N VAL A 178 -8.76 6.51 -9.18
CA VAL A 178 -8.60 6.00 -7.80
C VAL A 178 -7.23 6.40 -7.22
N GLU A 179 -6.15 6.31 -8.01
CA GLU A 179 -4.82 6.76 -7.59
C GLU A 179 -4.79 8.27 -7.33
N MET A 180 -5.39 9.06 -8.25
CA MET A 180 -5.49 10.52 -8.09
C MET A 180 -6.28 10.89 -6.83
N ALA A 181 -7.40 10.22 -6.56
CA ALA A 181 -8.20 10.45 -5.36
C ALA A 181 -7.42 10.16 -4.08
N ALA A 182 -6.68 9.04 -4.03
CA ALA A 182 -5.84 8.67 -2.88
C ALA A 182 -4.71 9.69 -2.65
N THR A 183 -4.05 10.16 -3.72
CA THR A 183 -3.00 11.18 -3.65
C THR A 183 -3.55 12.52 -3.16
N LEU A 184 -4.71 12.95 -3.66
CA LEU A 184 -5.36 14.19 -3.21
C LEU A 184 -5.79 14.10 -1.75
N ALA A 185 -6.37 12.99 -1.30
CA ALA A 185 -6.73 12.77 0.10
C ALA A 185 -5.50 12.88 1.01
N ALA A 186 -4.39 12.23 0.67
CA ALA A 186 -3.14 12.31 1.41
C ALA A 186 -2.56 13.74 1.44
N ALA A 187 -2.70 14.50 0.35
CA ALA A 187 -2.24 15.89 0.30
C ALA A 187 -3.07 16.80 1.21
N VAL A 188 -4.40 16.64 1.23
CA VAL A 188 -5.32 17.39 2.11
C VAL A 188 -5.02 17.07 3.57
N GLU A 189 -4.87 15.80 3.94
CA GLU A 189 -4.54 15.38 5.29
C GLU A 189 -3.20 15.98 5.77
N ALA A 190 -2.17 15.92 4.96
CA ALA A 190 -0.86 16.52 5.26
C ALA A 190 -0.93 18.05 5.43
N ALA A 191 -1.80 18.73 4.68
CA ALA A 191 -2.02 20.17 4.79
C ALA A 191 -2.78 20.55 6.07
N LEU A 192 -3.82 19.78 6.45
CA LEU A 192 -4.61 19.99 7.66
C LEU A 192 -3.77 19.84 8.93
N VAL A 193 -2.93 18.79 9.01
CA VAL A 193 -2.01 18.60 10.14
C VAL A 193 -1.09 19.80 10.31
N LYS A 194 -0.59 20.39 9.20
CA LYS A 194 0.29 21.57 9.24
C LYS A 194 -0.44 22.83 9.71
N LEU A 195 -1.70 23.01 9.36
CA LEU A 195 -2.53 24.13 9.82
C LEU A 195 -2.83 24.04 11.32
N LEU A 196 -3.16 22.85 11.82
CA LEU A 196 -3.46 22.60 13.23
C LEU A 196 -2.23 22.71 14.14
N SER A 197 -1.02 22.42 13.63
CA SER A 197 0.23 22.55 14.38
C SER A 197 0.79 23.98 14.41
N ALA A 198 0.26 24.88 13.58
CA ALA A 198 0.69 26.28 13.49
C ALA A 198 -0.24 27.25 14.25
N ALA A 199 -1.34 26.76 14.83
CA ALA A 199 -2.30 27.49 15.64
C ALA A 199 -2.03 27.24 17.14
#